data_770bf82d31bcdfabbdbebde2d70162b5
#
_entry.id   770bf82d31bcdfabbdbebde2d70162b5
#
_cell.length_a   1.000
_cell.length_b   1.000
_cell.length_c   1.000
_cell.angle_alpha   90.00
_cell.angle_beta   90.00
_cell.angle_gamma   90.00
#
_symmetry.space_group_name_H-M   'P 1'
#
loop_
_entity.id
_entity.type
_entity.pdbx_description
1 polymer ?
#
loop_
_entity_poly.entity_id
_entity_poly.type
_entity_poly.pdbx_seq_one_letter_code
_entity_poly.pdbx_strand_id
1 'polypeptide(L)'
;DYVQKTHHIFLQLSSEKGVNEGVDFKDEAFAHLRWTTMWWGFAGTDFFIQSQYDDFKDLKIRQLEGGYLRLVSPLFDGEVALGLGAMSEYEQLKEGGGEGFTTRFTNYVSLTEKWFGGKLKMSLTGYYQPKVEDHSDYRMTAVGQVGVNIIGGFSILPSFKYSYDSKPPKGVVVDDLQLKLYMRYHW
;
A
#
# COMPACT_ATOMS: atom_id res chain seq x y z
N ASP A 1 -27.06 -6.86 -23.01
CA ASP A 1 -25.61 -7.14 -22.86
C ASP A 1 -25.33 -7.45 -21.41
N TYR A 2 -25.02 -8.72 -21.12
CA TYR A 2 -24.69 -9.19 -19.77
C TYR A 2 -23.24 -8.73 -19.47
N VAL A 3 -23.07 -7.67 -18.69
CA VAL A 3 -21.73 -7.25 -18.24
C VAL A 3 -21.22 -8.29 -17.24
N GLN A 4 -20.24 -9.08 -17.64
CA GLN A 4 -19.64 -10.08 -16.78
C GLN A 4 -18.84 -9.37 -15.67
N LYS A 5 -19.32 -9.49 -14.43
CA LYS A 5 -18.60 -8.98 -13.25
C LYS A 5 -17.30 -9.77 -13.08
N THR A 6 -16.19 -9.05 -12.98
CA THR A 6 -14.87 -9.66 -12.72
C THR A 6 -14.49 -9.47 -11.26
N HIS A 7 -14.07 -10.53 -10.60
CA HIS A 7 -13.63 -10.51 -9.21
C HIS A 7 -12.14 -10.81 -9.14
N HIS A 8 -11.41 -10.04 -8.35
CA HIS A 8 -10.00 -10.25 -8.05
C HIS A 8 -9.76 -10.25 -6.56
N ILE A 9 -8.99 -11.22 -6.08
CA ILE A 9 -8.53 -11.29 -4.70
C ILE A 9 -7.02 -11.07 -4.71
N PHE A 10 -6.55 -10.17 -3.85
CA PHE A 10 -5.14 -9.88 -3.64
C PHE A 10 -4.80 -10.12 -2.18
N LEU A 11 -3.78 -10.94 -1.92
CA LEU A 11 -3.23 -11.20 -0.60
C LEU A 11 -1.75 -10.81 -0.59
N GLN A 12 -1.36 -10.02 0.38
CA GLN A 12 0.04 -9.69 0.66
C GLN A 12 0.37 -10.01 2.11
N LEU A 13 1.45 -10.75 2.32
CA LEU A 13 2.02 -11.03 3.63
C LEU A 13 3.49 -10.65 3.60
N SER A 14 3.97 -9.95 4.61
CA SER A 14 5.40 -9.70 4.80
C SER A 14 5.75 -9.66 6.27
N SER A 15 6.96 -10.12 6.60
CA SER A 15 7.56 -9.98 7.91
C SER A 15 9.05 -9.73 7.70
N GLU A 16 9.57 -8.72 8.37
CA GLU A 16 10.98 -8.35 8.28
C GLU A 16 11.55 -8.19 9.69
N LYS A 17 12.67 -8.85 9.95
CA LYS A 17 13.46 -8.69 11.17
C LYS A 17 14.90 -8.42 10.79
N GLY A 18 15.48 -7.36 11.32
CA GLY A 18 16.86 -6.97 11.12
C GLY A 18 17.59 -6.84 12.44
N VAL A 19 18.74 -7.52 12.55
CA VAL A 19 19.61 -7.47 13.73
C VAL A 19 21.02 -7.11 13.27
N ASN A 20 21.66 -6.13 13.89
CA ASN A 20 23.05 -5.78 13.66
C ASN A 20 23.79 -5.71 15.00
N GLU A 21 24.87 -6.50 15.16
CA GLU A 21 25.67 -6.59 16.40
C GLU A 21 24.83 -6.82 17.67
N GLY A 22 23.73 -7.61 17.53
CA GLY A 22 22.82 -7.93 18.65
C GLY A 22 21.80 -6.84 18.95
N VAL A 23 21.75 -5.76 18.16
CA VAL A 23 20.75 -4.71 18.27
C VAL A 23 19.73 -4.86 17.14
N ASP A 24 18.45 -4.96 17.49
CA ASP A 24 17.38 -4.96 16.49
C ASP A 24 17.30 -3.57 15.84
N PHE A 25 17.29 -3.52 14.51
CA PHE A 25 17.09 -2.29 13.75
C PHE A 25 15.84 -2.34 12.87
N LYS A 26 15.17 -3.48 12.81
CA LYS A 26 13.90 -3.66 12.12
C LYS A 26 13.14 -4.84 12.72
N ASP A 27 11.86 -4.63 13.03
CA ASP A 27 10.93 -5.68 13.43
C ASP A 27 9.52 -5.23 13.05
N GLU A 28 9.04 -5.73 11.91
CA GLU A 28 7.74 -5.38 11.36
C GLU A 28 7.03 -6.59 10.75
N ALA A 29 5.70 -6.59 10.81
CA ALA A 29 4.86 -7.56 10.12
C ALA A 29 3.64 -6.85 9.48
N PHE A 30 3.22 -7.35 8.33
CA PHE A 30 2.15 -6.79 7.54
C PHE A 30 1.33 -7.88 6.85
N ALA A 31 0.01 -7.78 6.93
CA ALA A 31 -0.94 -8.62 6.22
C ALA A 31 -2.03 -7.73 5.59
N HIS A 32 -2.31 -7.92 4.31
CA HIS A 32 -3.34 -7.19 3.59
C HIS A 32 -4.10 -8.12 2.65
N LEU A 33 -5.42 -8.12 2.78
CA LEU A 33 -6.33 -8.81 1.88
C LEU A 33 -7.24 -7.78 1.23
N ARG A 34 -7.34 -7.80 -0.09
CA ARG A 34 -8.24 -6.95 -0.87
C ARG A 34 -9.08 -7.77 -1.83
N TRP A 35 -10.37 -7.47 -1.88
CA TRP A 35 -11.31 -8.01 -2.83
C TRP A 35 -11.83 -6.89 -3.73
N THR A 36 -11.50 -6.98 -5.02
CA THR A 36 -11.94 -6.06 -6.07
C THR A 36 -13.06 -6.69 -6.86
N THR A 37 -14.15 -5.95 -7.06
CA THR A 37 -15.23 -6.31 -7.98
C THR A 37 -15.37 -5.21 -9.02
N MET A 38 -15.10 -5.52 -10.29
CA MET A 38 -15.40 -4.62 -11.41
C MET A 38 -16.83 -4.87 -11.88
N TRP A 39 -17.66 -3.82 -11.87
CA TRP A 39 -19.05 -3.87 -12.35
C TRP A 39 -19.12 -3.62 -13.85
N TRP A 40 -18.29 -2.67 -14.30
CA TRP A 40 -18.05 -2.33 -15.70
C TRP A 40 -16.55 -2.28 -15.92
N GLY A 41 -16.14 -2.19 -17.18
CA GLY A 41 -14.71 -2.13 -17.53
C GLY A 41 -13.97 -0.93 -16.92
N PHE A 42 -14.68 0.11 -16.50
CA PHE A 42 -14.12 1.35 -15.97
C PHE A 42 -14.47 1.62 -14.49
N ALA A 43 -15.39 0.89 -13.87
CA ALA A 43 -15.84 1.15 -12.49
C ALA A 43 -16.07 -0.12 -11.69
N GLY A 44 -15.75 -0.07 -10.41
CA GLY A 44 -15.88 -1.19 -9.49
C GLY A 44 -15.79 -0.75 -8.04
N THR A 45 -15.69 -1.73 -7.14
CA THR A 45 -15.42 -1.54 -5.71
C THR A 45 -14.26 -2.39 -5.26
N ASP A 46 -13.50 -1.86 -4.32
CA ASP A 46 -12.50 -2.58 -3.52
C ASP A 46 -12.99 -2.65 -2.08
N PHE A 47 -12.87 -3.83 -1.44
CA PHE A 47 -12.94 -3.99 0.00
C PHE A 47 -11.62 -4.54 0.50
N PHE A 48 -11.16 -4.09 1.65
CA PHE A 48 -9.89 -4.54 2.19
C PHE A 48 -9.92 -4.67 3.70
N ILE A 49 -9.09 -5.57 4.19
CA ILE A 49 -8.68 -5.67 5.59
C ILE A 49 -7.16 -5.71 5.63
N GLN A 50 -6.58 -5.07 6.65
CA GLN A 50 -5.15 -4.98 6.83
C GLN A 50 -4.80 -5.08 8.31
N SER A 51 -3.73 -5.78 8.62
CA SER A 51 -3.13 -5.82 9.95
C SER A 51 -1.65 -5.53 9.84
N GLN A 52 -1.12 -4.72 10.72
CA GLN A 52 0.31 -4.39 10.76
C GLN A 52 0.81 -4.22 12.19
N TYR A 53 2.07 -4.52 12.35
CA TYR A 53 2.90 -4.36 13.52
C TYR A 53 4.21 -3.70 13.08
N ASP A 54 4.74 -2.79 13.88
CA ASP A 54 6.02 -2.11 13.58
C ASP A 54 6.63 -1.60 14.89
N ASP A 55 7.68 -2.26 15.34
CA ASP A 55 8.34 -1.96 16.61
C ASP A 55 8.94 -0.56 16.64
N PHE A 56 9.51 -0.13 15.53
CA PHE A 56 10.18 1.17 15.40
C PHE A 56 9.22 2.35 15.24
N LYS A 57 7.93 2.06 15.00
CA LYS A 57 6.86 3.06 14.98
C LYS A 57 6.02 3.04 16.26
N ASP A 58 6.52 2.41 17.33
CA ASP A 58 5.80 2.21 18.61
C ASP A 58 4.43 1.52 18.41
N LEU A 59 4.29 0.78 17.30
CA LEU A 59 3.02 0.23 16.86
C LEU A 59 2.91 -1.24 17.27
N LYS A 60 2.13 -1.53 18.31
CA LYS A 60 1.84 -2.90 18.75
C LYS A 60 0.91 -3.62 17.77
N ILE A 61 -0.14 -2.94 17.33
CA ILE A 61 -1.04 -3.43 16.28
C ILE A 61 -1.81 -2.26 15.66
N ARG A 62 -1.98 -2.30 14.34
CA ARG A 62 -2.92 -1.47 13.61
C ARG A 62 -3.77 -2.37 12.71
N GLN A 63 -5.07 -2.27 12.85
CA GLN A 63 -6.04 -2.96 12.01
C GLN A 63 -6.83 -1.93 11.20
N LEU A 64 -6.91 -2.15 9.90
CA LEU A 64 -7.67 -1.32 8.98
C LEU A 64 -8.69 -2.20 8.28
N GLU A 65 -9.90 -1.68 8.14
CA GLU A 65 -10.94 -2.26 7.30
C GLU A 65 -11.65 -1.14 6.55
N GLY A 66 -11.91 -1.34 5.28
CA GLY A 66 -12.51 -0.27 4.47
C GLY A 66 -12.85 -0.68 3.06
N GLY A 67 -13.27 0.31 2.30
CA GLY A 67 -13.60 0.11 0.90
C GLY A 67 -13.46 1.38 0.07
N TYR A 68 -13.39 1.18 -1.24
CA TYR A 68 -13.28 2.22 -2.26
C TYR A 68 -14.33 2.04 -3.33
N LEU A 69 -14.82 3.15 -3.86
CA LEU A 69 -15.29 3.22 -5.23
C LEU A 69 -14.03 3.35 -6.11
N ARG A 70 -13.86 2.41 -7.04
CA ARG A 70 -12.72 2.35 -7.96
C ARG A 70 -13.14 2.77 -9.36
N LEU A 71 -12.40 3.71 -9.95
CA LEU A 71 -12.52 4.11 -11.34
C LEU A 71 -11.20 3.79 -12.06
N VAL A 72 -11.29 3.22 -13.26
CA VAL A 72 -10.13 2.83 -14.06
C VAL A 72 -10.28 3.39 -15.47
N SER A 73 -9.19 3.93 -15.98
CA SER A 73 -9.11 4.38 -17.38
C SER A 73 -7.84 3.81 -18.02
N PRO A 74 -7.90 3.31 -19.25
CA PRO A 74 -6.70 2.97 -19.99
C PRO A 74 -5.83 4.20 -20.18
N LEU A 75 -4.52 4.02 -20.11
CA LEU A 75 -3.52 5.05 -20.36
C LEU A 75 -2.34 4.39 -21.08
N PHE A 76 -2.09 4.75 -22.36
CA PHE A 76 -1.07 4.14 -23.21
C PHE A 76 -1.14 2.59 -23.21
N ASP A 77 -0.07 1.90 -22.78
CA ASP A 77 -0.02 0.43 -22.65
C ASP A 77 -0.32 -0.06 -21.22
N GLY A 78 -0.94 0.80 -20.42
CA GLY A 78 -1.27 0.55 -19.02
C GLY A 78 -2.61 1.09 -18.61
N GLU A 79 -2.71 1.53 -17.36
CA GLU A 79 -3.94 2.09 -16.79
C GLU A 79 -3.65 3.09 -15.68
N VAL A 80 -4.57 4.03 -15.51
CA VAL A 80 -4.69 4.85 -14.31
C VAL A 80 -5.93 4.42 -13.54
N ALA A 81 -5.82 4.31 -12.22
CA ALA A 81 -6.95 4.03 -11.34
C ALA A 81 -7.05 5.10 -10.25
N LEU A 82 -8.28 5.48 -9.94
CA LEU A 82 -8.64 6.36 -8.83
C LEU A 82 -9.52 5.57 -7.85
N GLY A 83 -9.18 5.60 -6.57
CA GLY A 83 -10.02 5.04 -5.50
C GLY A 83 -10.44 6.15 -4.54
N LEU A 84 -11.74 6.22 -4.25
CA LEU A 84 -12.32 7.13 -3.27
C LEU A 84 -13.09 6.31 -2.25
N GLY A 85 -12.77 6.45 -0.95
CA GLY A 85 -13.35 5.60 0.04
C GLY A 85 -13.15 6.05 1.48
N ALA A 86 -13.53 5.15 2.39
CA ALA A 86 -13.36 5.33 3.82
C ALA A 86 -12.90 4.03 4.47
N MET A 87 -12.28 4.16 5.63
CA MET A 87 -11.82 3.04 6.45
C MET A 87 -12.00 3.33 7.93
N SER A 88 -12.22 2.26 8.69
CA SER A 88 -12.05 2.23 10.13
C SER A 88 -10.63 1.78 10.45
N GLU A 89 -10.01 2.44 11.40
CA GLU A 89 -8.68 2.15 11.91
C GLU A 89 -8.78 1.89 13.40
N TYR A 90 -8.29 0.74 13.85
CA TYR A 90 -7.98 0.47 15.25
C TYR A 90 -6.47 0.47 15.41
N GLU A 91 -5.97 1.25 16.35
CA GLU A 91 -4.55 1.37 16.65
C GLU A 91 -4.29 1.17 18.13
N GLN A 92 -3.25 0.38 18.46
CA GLN A 92 -2.70 0.23 19.81
C GLN A 92 -1.19 0.45 19.74
N LEU A 93 -0.71 1.41 20.52
CA LEU A 93 0.71 1.69 20.67
C LEU A 93 1.32 0.85 21.81
N LYS A 94 2.66 0.70 21.84
CA LYS A 94 3.37 -0.10 22.83
C LYS A 94 3.58 0.67 24.14
N GLU A 95 4.10 1.90 24.04
CA GLU A 95 4.50 2.71 25.20
C GLU A 95 3.48 3.83 25.46
N GLY A 96 2.52 3.60 26.35
CA GLY A 96 1.67 4.64 26.95
C GLY A 96 0.80 5.47 25.99
N GLY A 97 0.86 5.17 24.73
CA GLY A 97 -0.03 5.70 23.71
C GLY A 97 -1.32 4.90 23.76
N GLY A 98 -2.45 5.53 23.96
CA GLY A 98 -3.76 4.88 24.07
C GLY A 98 -4.06 3.90 22.94
N GLU A 99 -5.14 3.18 23.11
CA GLU A 99 -5.80 2.45 22.05
C GLU A 99 -7.03 3.24 21.58
N GLY A 100 -7.39 3.12 20.32
CA GLY A 100 -8.57 3.83 19.84
C GLY A 100 -8.98 3.48 18.42
N PHE A 101 -10.25 3.78 18.15
CA PHE A 101 -10.82 3.72 16.81
C PHE A 101 -10.81 5.11 16.17
N THR A 102 -10.47 5.15 14.91
CA THR A 102 -10.47 6.36 14.09
C THR A 102 -11.08 6.04 12.74
N THR A 103 -11.92 6.95 12.24
CA THR A 103 -12.41 6.87 10.86
C THR A 103 -11.62 7.82 9.98
N ARG A 104 -11.10 7.31 8.86
CA ARG A 104 -10.38 8.10 7.86
C ARG A 104 -11.04 7.97 6.49
N PHE A 105 -11.04 9.06 5.74
CA PHE A 105 -11.13 8.91 4.30
C PHE A 105 -9.88 8.18 3.81
N THR A 106 -10.03 7.39 2.76
CA THR A 106 -8.90 6.73 2.14
C THR A 106 -9.04 6.86 0.63
N ASN A 107 -8.11 7.59 0.03
CA ASN A 107 -8.13 7.89 -1.39
C ASN A 107 -6.81 7.46 -2.00
N TYR A 108 -6.85 6.96 -3.24
CA TYR A 108 -5.61 6.64 -3.93
C TYR A 108 -5.67 6.99 -5.42
N VAL A 109 -4.49 7.24 -5.97
CA VAL A 109 -4.23 7.25 -7.40
C VAL A 109 -3.19 6.19 -7.68
N SER A 110 -3.45 5.32 -8.67
CA SER A 110 -2.51 4.28 -9.10
C SER A 110 -2.28 4.41 -10.60
N LEU A 111 -1.01 4.28 -11.00
CA LEU A 111 -0.57 4.26 -12.39
C LEU A 111 0.20 2.98 -12.63
N THR A 112 -0.14 2.27 -13.69
CA THR A 112 0.66 1.15 -14.21
C THR A 112 0.91 1.37 -15.68
N GLU A 113 2.16 1.18 -16.11
CA GLU A 113 2.56 1.35 -17.50
C GLU A 113 3.54 0.28 -17.94
N LYS A 114 3.54 -0.01 -19.24
CA LYS A 114 4.44 -0.96 -19.88
C LYS A 114 5.06 -0.32 -21.11
N TRP A 115 6.36 -0.54 -21.29
CA TRP A 115 7.09 -0.04 -22.47
C TRP A 115 7.94 -1.14 -23.08
N PHE A 116 8.35 -0.94 -24.32
CA PHE A 116 9.23 -1.86 -25.06
C PHE A 116 8.71 -3.31 -25.09
N GLY A 117 7.40 -3.48 -25.35
CA GLY A 117 6.77 -4.82 -25.38
C GLY A 117 6.77 -5.50 -24.01
N GLY A 118 6.69 -4.73 -22.91
CA GLY A 118 6.65 -5.23 -21.55
C GLY A 118 8.02 -5.54 -20.93
N LYS A 119 9.12 -5.16 -21.61
CA LYS A 119 10.47 -5.27 -21.02
C LYS A 119 10.67 -4.30 -19.85
N LEU A 120 10.03 -3.15 -19.90
CA LEU A 120 9.97 -2.18 -18.81
C LEU A 120 8.53 -2.09 -18.30
N LYS A 121 8.33 -2.26 -17.00
CA LYS A 121 7.03 -2.12 -16.32
C LYS A 121 7.20 -1.17 -15.16
N MET A 122 6.28 -0.23 -15.00
CA MET A 122 6.22 0.68 -13.87
C MET A 122 4.88 0.55 -13.15
N SER A 123 4.90 0.60 -11.84
CA SER A 123 3.72 0.82 -11.01
C SER A 123 4.01 1.91 -9.99
N LEU A 124 3.06 2.81 -9.79
CA LEU A 124 3.12 3.87 -8.79
C LEU A 124 1.73 4.00 -8.17
N THR A 125 1.63 3.99 -6.86
CA THR A 125 0.39 4.23 -6.14
C THR A 125 0.63 5.21 -5.01
N GLY A 126 -0.16 6.26 -4.96
CA GLY A 126 -0.18 7.25 -3.88
C GLY A 126 -1.49 7.18 -3.12
N TYR A 127 -1.43 7.18 -1.79
CA TYR A 127 -2.57 7.22 -0.87
C TYR A 127 -2.58 8.53 -0.11
N TYR A 128 -3.79 9.08 0.13
CA TYR A 128 -4.04 10.20 1.02
C TYR A 128 -5.19 9.85 1.96
N GLN A 129 -4.93 9.88 3.27
CA GLN A 129 -5.80 9.31 4.30
C GLN A 129 -6.03 10.30 5.46
N PRO A 130 -6.83 11.37 5.24
CA PRO A 130 -7.16 12.30 6.31
C PRO A 130 -8.18 11.70 7.28
N LYS A 131 -8.06 12.03 8.56
CA LYS A 131 -9.06 11.72 9.58
C LYS A 131 -10.36 12.47 9.30
N VAL A 132 -11.51 11.81 9.44
CA VAL A 132 -12.81 12.42 9.13
C VAL A 132 -13.13 13.61 10.03
N GLU A 133 -12.80 13.52 11.30
CA GLU A 133 -13.08 14.56 12.30
C GLU A 133 -12.06 15.71 12.29
N ASP A 134 -10.85 15.47 11.79
CA ASP A 134 -9.74 16.42 11.79
C ASP A 134 -8.84 16.21 10.56
N HIS A 135 -9.10 16.88 9.48
CA HIS A 135 -8.35 16.75 8.23
C HIS A 135 -6.89 17.22 8.32
N SER A 136 -6.49 17.91 9.43
CA SER A 136 -5.09 18.22 9.70
C SER A 136 -4.28 17.01 10.19
N ASP A 137 -4.98 15.97 10.66
CA ASP A 137 -4.45 14.65 10.96
C ASP A 137 -4.61 13.77 9.70
N TYR A 138 -3.53 13.62 8.95
CA TYR A 138 -3.53 12.82 7.73
C TYR A 138 -2.27 12.00 7.58
N ARG A 139 -2.41 10.89 6.86
CA ARG A 139 -1.31 10.05 6.43
C ARG A 139 -1.21 10.02 4.92
N MET A 140 0.01 9.95 4.43
CA MET A 140 0.29 9.75 3.01
C MET A 140 1.21 8.54 2.85
N THR A 141 0.98 7.76 1.80
CA THR A 141 1.87 6.66 1.43
C THR A 141 2.04 6.68 -0.08
N ALA A 142 3.28 6.63 -0.55
CA ALA A 142 3.59 6.42 -1.96
C ALA A 142 4.41 5.14 -2.11
N VAL A 143 3.97 4.26 -3.01
CA VAL A 143 4.68 3.01 -3.33
C VAL A 143 4.93 2.98 -4.82
N GLY A 144 6.18 2.77 -5.20
CA GLY A 144 6.57 2.66 -6.60
C GLY A 144 7.51 1.49 -6.86
N GLN A 145 7.38 0.89 -8.03
CA GLN A 145 8.25 -0.17 -8.51
C GLN A 145 8.49 -0.02 -10.01
N VAL A 146 9.72 -0.26 -10.42
CA VAL A 146 10.10 -0.37 -11.83
C VAL A 146 10.66 -1.75 -12.07
N GLY A 147 10.06 -2.53 -12.97
CA GLY A 147 10.54 -3.84 -13.37
C GLY A 147 11.24 -3.79 -14.72
N VAL A 148 12.50 -4.18 -14.77
CA VAL A 148 13.30 -4.26 -16.00
C VAL A 148 13.65 -5.71 -16.29
N ASN A 149 13.13 -6.24 -17.40
CA ASN A 149 13.50 -7.56 -17.91
C ASN A 149 14.79 -7.42 -18.73
N ILE A 150 15.90 -8.03 -18.25
CA ILE A 150 17.22 -7.86 -18.85
C ILE A 150 17.44 -8.92 -19.94
N ILE A 151 17.65 -10.16 -19.56
CA ILE A 151 17.92 -11.26 -20.49
C ILE A 151 17.60 -12.62 -19.84
N GLY A 152 17.17 -13.61 -20.65
CA GLY A 152 17.06 -15.00 -20.22
C GLY A 152 16.16 -15.23 -18.99
N GLY A 153 15.06 -14.47 -18.86
CA GLY A 153 14.16 -14.59 -17.71
C GLY A 153 14.60 -13.84 -16.46
N PHE A 154 15.76 -13.15 -16.48
CA PHE A 154 16.24 -12.35 -15.35
C PHE A 154 15.66 -10.93 -15.37
N SER A 155 15.16 -10.48 -14.22
CA SER A 155 14.56 -9.14 -14.03
C SER A 155 15.11 -8.48 -12.78
N ILE A 156 15.27 -7.16 -12.83
CA ILE A 156 15.58 -6.31 -11.69
C ILE A 156 14.35 -5.45 -11.38
N LEU A 157 14.01 -5.33 -10.09
CA LEU A 157 12.81 -4.62 -9.64
C LEU A 157 13.17 -3.66 -8.48
N PRO A 158 13.78 -2.50 -8.76
CA PRO A 158 13.88 -1.43 -7.76
C PRO A 158 12.49 -0.98 -7.35
N SER A 159 12.31 -0.76 -6.05
CA SER A 159 11.06 -0.28 -5.47
C SER A 159 11.35 0.72 -4.36
N PHE A 160 10.38 1.60 -4.12
CA PHE A 160 10.39 2.49 -2.97
C PHE A 160 9.04 2.48 -2.27
N LYS A 161 9.05 2.77 -0.98
CA LYS A 161 7.88 3.10 -0.17
C LYS A 161 8.22 4.35 0.63
N TYR A 162 7.46 5.41 0.43
CA TYR A 162 7.49 6.61 1.24
C TYR A 162 6.23 6.66 2.10
N SER A 163 6.37 6.92 3.39
CA SER A 163 5.27 7.07 4.34
C SER A 163 5.42 8.38 5.09
N TYR A 164 4.34 9.09 5.28
CA TYR A 164 4.26 10.34 6.02
C TYR A 164 3.07 10.30 6.98
N ASP A 165 3.27 10.73 8.23
CA ASP A 165 2.22 10.92 9.22
C ASP A 165 2.31 12.34 9.77
N SER A 166 1.23 13.13 9.63
CA SER A 166 1.20 14.53 10.08
C SER A 166 1.17 14.67 11.61
N LYS A 167 0.74 13.62 12.32
CA LYS A 167 0.66 13.58 13.78
C LYS A 167 1.17 12.23 14.31
N PRO A 168 2.48 11.93 14.14
CA PRO A 168 3.04 10.66 14.58
C PRO A 168 3.03 10.57 16.13
N PRO A 169 3.09 9.36 16.69
CA PRO A 169 3.32 9.15 18.11
C PRO A 169 4.60 9.84 18.57
N LYS A 170 4.66 10.17 19.88
CA LYS A 170 5.84 10.84 20.47
C LYS A 170 7.10 10.00 20.27
N GLY A 171 8.13 10.60 19.69
CA GLY A 171 9.42 9.94 19.42
C GLY A 171 9.49 9.20 18.07
N VAL A 172 8.37 9.11 17.34
CA VAL A 172 8.34 8.54 15.98
C VAL A 172 8.60 9.65 14.95
N VAL A 173 9.36 9.33 13.92
CA VAL A 173 9.64 10.25 12.82
C VAL A 173 8.39 10.51 11.96
N VAL A 174 8.30 11.71 11.41
CA VAL A 174 7.16 12.19 10.61
C VAL A 174 7.11 11.46 9.27
N ASP A 175 8.26 11.14 8.69
CA ASP A 175 8.38 10.49 7.39
C ASP A 175 9.41 9.36 7.40
N ASP A 176 9.20 8.39 6.52
CA ASP A 176 10.04 7.20 6.34
C ASP A 176 10.14 6.85 4.86
N LEU A 177 11.36 6.66 4.37
CA LEU A 177 11.65 6.23 3.01
C LEU A 177 12.39 4.90 3.01
N GLN A 178 11.77 3.89 2.44
CA GLN A 178 12.34 2.57 2.24
C GLN A 178 12.66 2.36 0.76
N LEU A 179 13.89 1.94 0.47
CA LEU A 179 14.34 1.55 -0.87
C LEU A 179 14.68 0.07 -0.84
N LYS A 180 14.14 -0.69 -1.80
CA LYS A 180 14.39 -2.12 -1.93
C LYS A 180 14.74 -2.47 -3.37
N LEU A 181 15.65 -3.41 -3.54
CA LEU A 181 16.01 -3.97 -4.84
C LEU A 181 15.72 -5.46 -4.84
N TYR A 182 14.79 -5.88 -5.68
CA TYR A 182 14.50 -7.29 -5.88
C TYR A 182 15.10 -7.76 -7.20
N MET A 183 15.52 -9.02 -7.20
CA MET A 183 15.92 -9.74 -8.40
C MET A 183 14.98 -10.92 -8.58
N ARG A 184 14.53 -11.15 -9.80
CA ARG A 184 13.62 -12.24 -10.16
C ARG A 184 14.18 -13.02 -11.34
N TYR A 185 14.11 -14.34 -11.25
CA TYR A 185 14.41 -15.23 -12.35
C TYR A 185 13.18 -16.09 -12.67
N HIS A 186 12.85 -16.18 -13.97
CA HIS A 186 11.84 -17.08 -14.50
C HIS A 186 12.52 -18.10 -15.41
N TRP A 187 12.39 -19.39 -15.09
CA TRP A 187 12.81 -20.52 -15.92
C TRP A 187 11.68 -20.99 -16.82
#